data_106c69466e8101696358de2209f68777
#
_entry.id   106c69466e8101696358de2209f68777
#
_cell.length_a   1.000
_cell.length_b   1.000
_cell.length_c   1.000
_cell.angle_alpha   90.00
_cell.angle_beta   90.00
_cell.angle_gamma   90.00
#
_symmetry.space_group_name_H-M   'P 1'
#
loop_
_entity.id
_entity.type
_entity.pdbx_description
1 polymer ?
#
loop_
_entity_poly.entity_id
_entity_poly.type
_entity_poly.pdbx_seq_one_letter_code
_entity_poly.pdbx_strand_id
1 'polypeptide(L)'
;MNETSFKTVSSEHTASRRKFIQGAALVGSAALLAGQSGLAAATSTTNEAAGMQLTQEWDKVFPKSENVDQQKVTFRNRYGITLAADLYLPKNRAGERLPAIVVSGPFGAVKEQSSGLYAQTMAERGFVTLAFDGSYTGESGGEPRNIASPDINTEDFMAAVDFIGLQSCVDRERIGVIGICGWGGFALNAVAADKRVKAVVASTMYDMTRVMSKGYNDSVTPEQRAQTLEQLSRQRWEDAANGKPAYQPAYNTPPKGGEAEFMVDYHDYYGTPRGYHPRAVNSGNAWTQTTPLSFMNMPILSYIAEISPRPILFVHGENAHSRYFSETAYAAAAEPKELLIIEGANHVDLYDQMDKIPFDRLAAFFGEYLKG
;
A
#
# COMPACT_ATOMS: atom_id res chain seq x y z
N MET A 1 -30.45 -48.63 35.72
CA MET A 1 -30.79 -47.70 36.82
C MET A 1 -29.53 -46.99 37.22
N ASN A 2 -29.34 -45.78 36.76
CA ASN A 2 -28.64 -44.68 37.40
C ASN A 2 -28.81 -43.45 36.50
N GLU A 3 -29.74 -42.61 36.92
CA GLU A 3 -29.98 -41.30 36.35
C GLU A 3 -28.90 -40.37 36.83
N THR A 4 -28.21 -39.69 35.91
CA THR A 4 -27.31 -38.57 36.23
C THR A 4 -27.98 -37.27 35.82
N SER A 5 -28.38 -36.53 36.83
CA SER A 5 -29.08 -35.25 36.83
C SER A 5 -28.23 -34.17 36.19
N PHE A 6 -28.72 -33.50 35.14
CA PHE A 6 -28.18 -32.25 34.63
C PHE A 6 -28.72 -31.06 35.43
N LYS A 7 -27.83 -30.36 36.16
CA LYS A 7 -28.16 -29.07 36.79
C LYS A 7 -28.08 -27.95 35.74
N THR A 8 -29.19 -27.33 35.50
CA THR A 8 -29.33 -26.03 34.80
C THR A 8 -28.69 -24.93 35.61
N VAL A 9 -27.69 -24.26 35.00
CA VAL A 9 -27.13 -22.99 35.52
C VAL A 9 -27.92 -21.86 34.87
N SER A 10 -28.76 -21.20 35.68
CA SER A 10 -29.58 -20.07 35.28
C SER A 10 -28.81 -18.75 35.37
N SER A 11 -28.89 -17.97 34.30
CA SER A 11 -29.04 -16.50 34.18
C SER A 11 -28.58 -15.61 35.35
N GLU A 12 -27.28 -15.26 35.41
CA GLU A 12 -26.83 -14.06 36.12
C GLU A 12 -25.83 -13.19 35.34
N HIS A 13 -25.61 -13.42 34.03
CA HIS A 13 -24.64 -12.68 33.25
C HIS A 13 -25.19 -11.54 32.35
N THR A 14 -26.52 -11.29 32.40
CA THR A 14 -27.14 -10.26 31.52
C THR A 14 -27.19 -8.86 32.15
N ALA A 15 -26.96 -8.70 33.45
CA ALA A 15 -27.01 -7.39 34.11
C ALA A 15 -25.68 -6.62 34.04
N SER A 16 -24.54 -7.29 33.86
CA SER A 16 -23.22 -6.66 33.86
C SER A 16 -22.86 -5.99 32.53
N ARG A 17 -23.37 -6.49 31.39
CA ARG A 17 -23.09 -5.90 30.06
C ARG A 17 -23.82 -4.58 29.78
N ARG A 18 -24.97 -4.35 30.38
CA ARG A 18 -25.72 -3.09 30.21
C ARG A 18 -25.11 -1.90 30.97
N LYS A 19 -24.38 -2.13 32.06
CA LYS A 19 -23.73 -1.07 32.83
C LYS A 19 -22.41 -0.58 32.23
N PHE A 20 -21.76 -1.36 31.35
CA PHE A 20 -20.51 -0.95 30.69
C PHE A 20 -20.75 0.01 29.51
N ILE A 21 -21.90 -0.05 28.86
CA ILE A 21 -22.24 0.82 27.72
C ILE A 21 -22.79 2.19 28.16
N GLN A 22 -23.26 2.34 29.37
CA GLN A 22 -23.78 3.62 29.90
C GLN A 22 -22.74 4.51 30.56
N GLY A 23 -21.49 4.06 30.73
CA GLY A 23 -20.41 4.82 31.35
C GLY A 23 -19.53 5.68 30.41
N ALA A 24 -19.70 5.57 29.10
CA ALA A 24 -18.84 6.23 28.11
C ALA A 24 -19.42 7.53 27.48
N ALA A 25 -20.55 8.03 27.99
CA ALA A 25 -21.28 9.14 27.36
C ALA A 25 -21.40 10.41 28.20
N LEU A 26 -20.49 10.69 29.12
CA LEU A 26 -20.53 11.90 29.92
C LEU A 26 -19.12 12.42 30.32
N VAL A 27 -18.31 12.83 29.33
CA VAL A 27 -17.29 13.89 29.54
C VAL A 27 -17.12 14.64 28.21
N GLY A 28 -17.76 15.78 28.09
CA GLY A 28 -17.57 16.64 26.93
C GLY A 28 -18.57 17.75 26.78
N SER A 29 -18.71 18.58 27.79
CA SER A 29 -19.39 19.87 27.61
C SER A 29 -18.91 20.85 28.68
N ALA A 30 -17.99 21.73 28.32
CA ALA A 30 -17.85 23.11 28.77
C ALA A 30 -16.48 23.69 28.38
N ALA A 31 -16.45 24.47 27.32
CA ALA A 31 -15.72 25.75 27.28
C ALA A 31 -15.92 26.41 25.91
N LEU A 32 -17.03 27.13 25.77
CA LEU A 32 -17.13 28.22 24.81
C LEU A 32 -16.53 29.45 25.51
N LEU A 33 -15.43 29.98 24.99
CA LEU A 33 -15.07 31.36 25.08
C LEU A 33 -14.33 31.84 23.85
N ALA A 34 -14.85 32.91 23.30
CA ALA A 34 -14.47 33.59 22.09
C ALA A 34 -13.01 34.09 22.06
N GLY A 35 -12.44 34.21 20.89
CA GLY A 35 -11.23 34.99 20.70
C GLY A 35 -10.59 34.86 19.34
N GLN A 36 -11.01 35.71 18.41
CA GLN A 36 -10.21 36.33 17.34
C GLN A 36 -9.59 35.51 16.22
N SER A 37 -10.12 35.77 15.04
CA SER A 37 -9.55 35.64 13.71
C SER A 37 -8.04 35.97 13.65
N GLY A 38 -7.24 34.98 13.33
CA GLY A 38 -5.92 35.13 12.81
C GLY A 38 -5.75 34.10 11.69
N LEU A 39 -5.73 34.56 10.43
CA LEU A 39 -5.20 33.77 9.32
C LEU A 39 -3.73 33.49 9.64
N ALA A 40 -3.44 32.36 10.27
CA ALA A 40 -2.09 31.82 10.28
C ALA A 40 -1.86 31.16 8.93
N ALA A 41 -1.05 31.82 8.10
CA ALA A 41 -0.39 31.18 6.98
C ALA A 41 0.21 29.86 7.47
N ALA A 42 -0.02 28.77 6.75
CA ALA A 42 0.64 27.50 6.99
C ALA A 42 2.16 27.75 6.83
N THR A 43 2.81 28.07 7.92
CA THR A 43 4.26 28.03 8.04
C THR A 43 4.64 26.57 7.84
N SER A 44 5.40 26.30 6.77
CA SER A 44 6.13 25.09 6.55
C SER A 44 6.71 24.61 7.88
N THR A 45 6.23 23.48 8.39
CA THR A 45 6.83 22.80 9.54
C THR A 45 8.14 22.15 9.08
N THR A 46 9.15 22.96 8.88
CA THR A 46 10.55 22.56 8.84
C THR A 46 11.04 22.43 10.27
N ASN A 47 10.71 21.32 10.94
CA ASN A 47 11.45 20.87 12.11
C ASN A 47 10.91 19.52 12.57
N GLU A 48 11.49 18.47 12.01
CA GLU A 48 11.74 17.15 12.60
C GLU A 48 12.15 16.10 11.54
N ALA A 49 12.47 16.51 10.31
CA ALA A 49 13.25 15.71 9.36
C ALA A 49 14.74 15.64 9.74
N ALA A 50 15.08 15.94 11.00
CA ALA A 50 16.45 15.87 11.50
C ALA A 50 16.93 14.42 11.57
N GLY A 51 17.35 13.86 10.43
CA GLY A 51 17.86 12.50 10.28
C GLY A 51 17.52 11.81 8.95
N MET A 52 16.51 12.27 8.21
CA MET A 52 16.21 11.70 6.89
C MET A 52 17.08 12.37 5.82
N GLN A 53 17.92 11.58 5.17
CA GLN A 53 18.72 12.05 4.02
C GLN A 53 17.90 11.81 2.75
N LEU A 54 17.15 12.83 2.32
CA LEU A 54 16.42 12.79 1.06
C LEU A 54 17.33 13.14 -0.10
N THR A 55 17.42 12.28 -1.11
CA THR A 55 18.17 12.52 -2.33
C THR A 55 17.49 13.63 -3.13
N GLN A 56 18.23 14.69 -3.49
CA GLN A 56 17.71 15.83 -4.27
C GLN A 56 17.93 15.65 -5.78
N GLU A 57 18.83 14.76 -6.18
CA GLU A 57 19.10 14.45 -7.58
C GLU A 57 18.01 13.55 -8.17
N TRP A 58 17.90 13.58 -9.50
CA TRP A 58 17.02 12.68 -10.23
C TRP A 58 17.67 11.30 -10.30
N ASP A 59 17.29 10.41 -9.38
CA ASP A 59 17.80 9.06 -9.26
C ASP A 59 16.77 7.98 -9.62
N LYS A 60 15.75 8.36 -10.38
CA LYS A 60 14.66 7.46 -10.79
C LYS A 60 15.06 6.62 -12.00
N VAL A 61 14.51 5.41 -12.07
CA VAL A 61 14.80 4.46 -13.17
C VAL A 61 14.05 4.79 -14.47
N PHE A 62 13.34 5.89 -14.51
CA PHE A 62 12.62 6.38 -15.68
C PHE A 62 12.99 7.85 -15.98
N PRO A 63 12.83 8.30 -17.25
CA PRO A 63 13.21 9.65 -17.64
C PRO A 63 12.31 10.70 -16.99
N LYS A 64 12.88 11.86 -16.69
CA LYS A 64 12.15 13.01 -16.17
C LYS A 64 11.26 13.63 -17.26
N SER A 65 10.00 13.88 -16.93
CA SER A 65 9.07 14.59 -17.81
C SER A 65 9.32 16.10 -17.78
N GLU A 66 9.26 16.71 -18.95
CA GLU A 66 9.30 18.19 -19.06
C GLU A 66 7.94 18.84 -18.79
N ASN A 67 6.85 18.06 -18.77
CA ASN A 67 5.49 18.56 -18.60
C ASN A 67 5.01 18.55 -17.15
N VAL A 68 5.86 18.07 -16.23
CA VAL A 68 5.51 17.86 -14.83
C VAL A 68 6.56 18.48 -13.91
N ASP A 69 6.11 19.19 -12.89
CA ASP A 69 6.96 19.62 -11.77
C ASP A 69 6.97 18.50 -10.73
N GLN A 70 8.15 18.10 -10.28
CA GLN A 70 8.32 17.11 -9.23
C GLN A 70 9.04 17.75 -8.03
N GLN A 71 8.55 17.47 -6.83
CA GLN A 71 9.20 17.85 -5.59
C GLN A 71 9.15 16.71 -4.57
N LYS A 72 10.23 16.53 -3.82
CA LYS A 72 10.26 15.61 -2.69
C LYS A 72 9.55 16.23 -1.51
N VAL A 73 8.71 15.42 -0.85
CA VAL A 73 7.92 15.83 0.31
C VAL A 73 7.97 14.75 1.38
N THR A 74 7.62 15.13 2.61
CA THR A 74 7.47 14.19 3.72
C THR A 74 6.15 14.44 4.45
N PHE A 75 5.59 13.38 5.01
CA PHE A 75 4.41 13.45 5.87
C PHE A 75 4.49 12.32 6.92
N ARG A 76 3.66 12.37 7.94
CA ARG A 76 3.63 11.34 8.99
C ARG A 76 2.36 10.53 8.93
N ASN A 77 2.48 9.23 9.15
CA ASN A 77 1.34 8.37 9.42
C ASN A 77 0.91 8.46 10.90
N ARG A 78 -0.23 7.89 11.26
CA ARG A 78 -0.74 7.93 12.64
C ARG A 78 0.15 7.20 13.65
N TYR A 79 1.06 6.35 13.20
CA TYR A 79 2.05 5.70 14.06
C TYR A 79 3.30 6.56 14.31
N GLY A 80 3.32 7.78 13.78
CA GLY A 80 4.43 8.73 13.93
C GLY A 80 5.61 8.45 13.01
N ILE A 81 5.50 7.52 12.06
CA ILE A 81 6.54 7.24 11.08
C ILE A 81 6.50 8.30 9.99
N THR A 82 7.62 8.93 9.70
CA THR A 82 7.75 9.89 8.61
C THR A 82 7.95 9.16 7.29
N LEU A 83 7.08 9.43 6.33
CA LEU A 83 7.12 8.88 4.98
C LEU A 83 7.77 9.87 4.02
N ALA A 84 8.58 9.36 3.10
CA ALA A 84 9.16 10.11 1.99
C ALA A 84 8.35 9.86 0.72
N ALA A 85 8.07 10.93 -0.04
CA ALA A 85 7.29 10.85 -1.25
C ALA A 85 7.77 11.84 -2.31
N ASP A 86 7.39 11.57 -3.55
CA ASP A 86 7.51 12.48 -4.69
C ASP A 86 6.11 12.98 -5.06
N LEU A 87 5.91 14.29 -4.96
CA LEU A 87 4.72 14.98 -5.42
C LEU A 87 4.94 15.47 -6.85
N TYR A 88 4.06 15.07 -7.76
CA TYR A 88 4.10 15.46 -9.17
C TYR A 88 2.91 16.36 -9.50
N LEU A 89 3.19 17.47 -10.15
CA LEU A 89 2.21 18.50 -10.47
C LEU A 89 2.22 18.79 -11.97
N PRO A 90 1.09 18.76 -12.67
CA PRO A 90 1.00 19.22 -14.06
C PRO A 90 1.51 20.66 -14.18
N LYS A 91 2.40 20.97 -15.15
CA LYS A 91 2.84 22.36 -15.36
C LYS A 91 1.73 23.27 -15.85
N ASN A 92 0.84 22.75 -16.68
CA ASN A 92 -0.27 23.50 -17.29
C ASN A 92 -1.52 23.51 -16.40
N ARG A 93 -1.37 23.83 -15.10
CA ARG A 93 -2.48 24.02 -14.19
C ARG A 93 -2.94 25.47 -14.17
N ALA A 94 -4.17 25.74 -14.57
CA ALA A 94 -4.74 27.08 -14.68
C ALA A 94 -5.22 27.68 -13.34
N GLY A 95 -4.61 27.31 -12.19
CA GLY A 95 -5.02 27.78 -10.87
C GLY A 95 -6.26 27.06 -10.29
N GLU A 96 -6.79 26.08 -10.97
CA GLU A 96 -7.90 25.24 -10.50
C GLU A 96 -7.40 24.19 -9.50
N ARG A 97 -8.32 23.74 -8.63
CA ARG A 97 -8.07 22.54 -7.81
C ARG A 97 -8.28 21.31 -8.67
N LEU A 98 -7.25 20.48 -8.76
CA LEU A 98 -7.22 19.29 -9.60
C LEU A 98 -7.61 18.02 -8.81
N PRO A 99 -8.11 17.00 -9.47
CA PRO A 99 -8.21 15.66 -8.88
C PRO A 99 -6.82 15.13 -8.56
N ALA A 100 -6.72 14.26 -7.55
CA ALA A 100 -5.44 13.74 -7.12
C ALA A 100 -5.43 12.20 -7.08
N ILE A 101 -4.23 11.62 -7.25
CA ILE A 101 -4.02 10.17 -7.21
C ILE A 101 -2.80 9.86 -6.33
N VAL A 102 -3.01 9.01 -5.34
CA VAL A 102 -1.93 8.44 -4.51
C VAL A 102 -1.48 7.11 -5.10
N VAL A 103 -0.17 6.90 -5.24
CA VAL A 103 0.41 5.71 -5.89
C VAL A 103 1.46 5.07 -5.00
N SER A 104 1.46 3.74 -4.86
CA SER A 104 2.58 3.00 -4.25
C SER A 104 2.72 1.59 -4.81
N GLY A 105 3.89 1.01 -4.59
CA GLY A 105 4.28 -0.33 -5.04
C GLY A 105 5.32 -0.32 -6.15
N PRO A 106 5.80 -1.50 -6.55
CA PRO A 106 5.52 -2.85 -6.02
C PRO A 106 6.04 -3.10 -4.59
N PHE A 107 5.67 -4.23 -4.00
CA PHE A 107 6.15 -4.63 -2.67
C PHE A 107 7.67 -4.89 -2.71
N GLY A 108 8.42 -4.15 -1.90
CA GLY A 108 9.88 -4.18 -1.90
C GLY A 108 10.55 -3.27 -2.93
N ALA A 109 9.76 -2.53 -3.72
CA ALA A 109 10.25 -1.44 -4.56
C ALA A 109 10.28 -0.11 -3.79
N VAL A 110 10.76 0.93 -4.46
CA VAL A 110 10.77 2.32 -3.98
C VAL A 110 10.08 3.24 -4.98
N LYS A 111 9.71 4.45 -4.53
CA LYS A 111 9.03 5.47 -5.34
C LYS A 111 9.81 5.92 -6.59
N GLU A 112 11.10 5.66 -6.64
CA GLU A 112 11.97 5.93 -7.78
C GLU A 112 11.80 4.92 -8.93
N GLN A 113 11.00 3.87 -8.72
CA GLN A 113 10.71 2.79 -9.67
C GLN A 113 9.27 2.93 -10.22
N SER A 114 8.54 1.84 -10.35
CA SER A 114 7.22 1.76 -10.98
C SER A 114 6.21 2.79 -10.46
N SER A 115 6.07 2.97 -9.15
CA SER A 115 5.09 3.91 -8.61
C SER A 115 5.35 5.36 -9.01
N GLY A 116 6.62 5.76 -9.09
CA GLY A 116 6.99 7.09 -9.59
C GLY A 116 6.69 7.26 -11.08
N LEU A 117 6.94 6.22 -11.89
CA LEU A 117 6.58 6.23 -13.32
C LEU A 117 5.07 6.41 -13.51
N TYR A 118 4.25 5.62 -12.76
CA TYR A 118 2.80 5.77 -12.79
C TYR A 118 2.36 7.18 -12.36
N ALA A 119 2.93 7.69 -11.27
CA ALA A 119 2.61 9.01 -10.75
C ALA A 119 2.96 10.11 -11.77
N GLN A 120 4.18 10.11 -12.33
CA GLN A 120 4.57 11.07 -13.36
C GLN A 120 3.66 11.01 -14.57
N THR A 121 3.38 9.80 -15.08
CA THR A 121 2.58 9.60 -16.29
C THR A 121 1.11 10.01 -16.10
N MET A 122 0.56 9.82 -14.91
CA MET A 122 -0.79 10.32 -14.58
C MET A 122 -0.79 11.83 -14.35
N ALA A 123 0.32 12.42 -13.86
CA ALA A 123 0.43 13.87 -13.76
C ALA A 123 0.49 14.55 -15.14
N GLU A 124 1.13 13.94 -16.13
CA GLU A 124 1.07 14.39 -17.54
C GLU A 124 -0.36 14.43 -18.09
N ARG A 125 -1.27 13.64 -17.52
CA ARG A 125 -2.69 13.55 -17.89
C ARG A 125 -3.61 14.43 -17.02
N GLY A 126 -3.03 15.35 -16.23
CA GLY A 126 -3.79 16.39 -15.54
C GLY A 126 -4.15 16.09 -14.08
N PHE A 127 -3.61 15.04 -13.47
CA PHE A 127 -3.82 14.74 -12.05
C PHE A 127 -2.67 15.29 -11.19
N VAL A 128 -2.94 15.74 -9.97
CA VAL A 128 -1.91 15.87 -8.95
C VAL A 128 -1.60 14.47 -8.41
N THR A 129 -0.35 14.04 -8.41
CA THR A 129 -0.04 12.66 -7.99
C THR A 129 1.06 12.62 -6.94
N LEU A 130 1.01 11.59 -6.10
CA LEU A 130 1.95 11.35 -5.01
C LEU A 130 2.42 9.90 -5.06
N ALA A 131 3.72 9.68 -5.31
CA ALA A 131 4.34 8.37 -5.14
C ALA A 131 5.13 8.35 -3.83
N PHE A 132 4.92 7.34 -2.97
CA PHE A 132 5.58 7.28 -1.67
C PHE A 132 6.27 5.95 -1.41
N ASP A 133 7.32 5.98 -0.58
CA ASP A 133 7.89 4.79 0.02
C ASP A 133 7.09 4.40 1.26
N GLY A 134 6.80 3.12 1.42
CA GLY A 134 6.16 2.62 2.63
C GLY A 134 7.05 2.75 3.87
N SER A 135 6.43 2.76 5.04
CA SER A 135 7.13 2.71 6.32
C SER A 135 8.23 1.65 6.33
N TYR A 136 9.36 1.96 6.92
CA TYR A 136 10.56 1.11 7.07
C TYR A 136 11.35 0.83 5.78
N THR A 137 10.96 1.37 4.63
CA THR A 137 11.60 1.11 3.33
C THR A 137 12.00 2.38 2.62
N GLY A 138 12.88 2.28 1.63
CA GLY A 138 13.32 3.41 0.81
C GLY A 138 13.89 4.56 1.65
N GLU A 139 13.43 5.77 1.37
CA GLU A 139 13.77 6.97 2.13
C GLU A 139 12.81 7.24 3.31
N SER A 140 11.72 6.47 3.45
CA SER A 140 10.81 6.56 4.59
C SER A 140 11.46 6.10 5.88
N GLY A 141 11.00 6.63 7.00
CA GLY A 141 11.48 6.31 8.34
C GLY A 141 11.00 4.96 8.85
N GLY A 142 11.32 4.72 10.12
CA GLY A 142 10.99 3.51 10.86
C GLY A 142 12.19 2.58 11.02
N GLU A 143 12.30 2.00 12.23
CA GLU A 143 13.33 1.05 12.61
C GLU A 143 12.69 -0.18 13.27
N PRO A 144 13.28 -1.37 13.07
CA PRO A 144 14.40 -1.66 12.17
C PRO A 144 14.00 -1.54 10.69
N ARG A 145 14.98 -1.39 9.80
CA ARG A 145 14.74 -1.23 8.36
C ARG A 145 14.22 -2.51 7.71
N ASN A 146 13.56 -2.34 6.56
CA ASN A 146 13.07 -3.44 5.73
C ASN A 146 12.14 -4.39 6.49
N ILE A 147 11.17 -3.80 7.15
CA ILE A 147 9.99 -4.46 7.71
C ILE A 147 8.77 -4.03 6.91
N ALA A 148 7.77 -4.89 6.85
CA ALA A 148 6.44 -4.56 6.36
C ALA A 148 5.37 -5.13 7.30
N SER A 149 4.22 -4.50 7.33
CA SER A 149 3.05 -4.96 8.07
C SER A 149 1.78 -4.59 7.31
N PRO A 150 0.80 -5.50 7.18
CA PRO A 150 -0.45 -5.19 6.49
C PRO A 150 -1.17 -3.97 7.05
N ASP A 151 -1.18 -3.81 8.38
CA ASP A 151 -1.83 -2.69 9.06
C ASP A 151 -1.09 -1.38 8.79
N ILE A 152 0.23 -1.35 8.98
CA ILE A 152 1.03 -0.13 8.80
C ILE A 152 1.04 0.31 7.33
N ASN A 153 1.21 -0.62 6.39
CA ASN A 153 1.25 -0.27 4.97
C ASN A 153 -0.14 0.13 4.41
N THR A 154 -1.23 -0.37 5.00
CA THR A 154 -2.58 0.13 4.76
C THR A 154 -2.73 1.57 5.25
N GLU A 155 -2.23 1.86 6.46
CA GLU A 155 -2.23 3.21 7.05
C GLU A 155 -1.37 4.18 6.23
N ASP A 156 -0.25 3.74 5.66
CA ASP A 156 0.60 4.59 4.83
C ASP A 156 -0.17 5.19 3.64
N PHE A 157 -1.10 4.43 3.02
CA PHE A 157 -2.03 4.97 2.01
C PHE A 157 -2.97 6.04 2.59
N MET A 158 -3.56 5.80 3.76
CA MET A 158 -4.48 6.75 4.38
C MET A 158 -3.77 8.06 4.77
N ALA A 159 -2.54 7.96 5.29
CA ALA A 159 -1.70 9.13 5.58
C ALA A 159 -1.29 9.90 4.31
N ALA A 160 -1.06 9.19 3.21
CA ALA A 160 -0.80 9.83 1.91
C ALA A 160 -2.05 10.56 1.37
N VAL A 161 -3.26 10.02 1.61
CA VAL A 161 -4.54 10.70 1.33
C VAL A 161 -4.72 11.94 2.21
N ASP A 162 -4.35 11.88 3.50
CA ASP A 162 -4.33 13.06 4.39
C ASP A 162 -3.44 14.15 3.78
N PHE A 163 -2.20 13.80 3.45
CA PHE A 163 -1.23 14.76 2.94
C PHE A 163 -1.67 15.41 1.63
N ILE A 164 -2.07 14.60 0.64
CA ILE A 164 -2.41 15.12 -0.69
C ILE A 164 -3.70 15.95 -0.66
N GLY A 165 -4.67 15.57 0.19
CA GLY A 165 -5.93 16.30 0.36
C GLY A 165 -5.79 17.66 1.03
N LEU A 166 -4.64 17.93 1.68
CA LEU A 166 -4.31 19.23 2.27
C LEU A 166 -3.55 20.16 1.33
N GLN A 167 -3.15 19.68 0.13
CA GLN A 167 -2.49 20.54 -0.84
C GLN A 167 -3.47 21.55 -1.43
N SER A 168 -3.07 22.82 -1.51
CA SER A 168 -3.96 23.90 -1.96
C SER A 168 -4.45 23.76 -3.40
N CYS A 169 -3.68 23.05 -4.23
CA CYS A 169 -4.00 22.74 -5.63
C CYS A 169 -4.88 21.48 -5.82
N VAL A 170 -5.25 20.79 -4.73
CA VAL A 170 -6.02 19.54 -4.79
C VAL A 170 -7.47 19.77 -4.37
N ASP A 171 -8.38 19.19 -5.13
CA ASP A 171 -9.78 19.01 -4.71
C ASP A 171 -9.87 17.71 -3.90
N ARG A 172 -9.97 17.84 -2.57
CA ARG A 172 -10.01 16.70 -1.65
C ARG A 172 -11.20 15.77 -1.81
N GLU A 173 -12.25 16.21 -2.50
CA GLU A 173 -13.40 15.38 -2.83
C GLU A 173 -13.18 14.53 -4.10
N ARG A 174 -12.01 14.65 -4.73
CA ARG A 174 -11.65 14.01 -5.99
C ARG A 174 -10.32 13.27 -5.90
N ILE A 175 -10.20 12.36 -4.91
CA ILE A 175 -8.98 11.58 -4.66
C ILE A 175 -9.18 10.12 -5.09
N GLY A 176 -8.25 9.62 -5.90
CA GLY A 176 -8.11 8.22 -6.29
C GLY A 176 -6.84 7.59 -5.75
N VAL A 177 -6.75 6.27 -5.85
CA VAL A 177 -5.58 5.49 -5.41
C VAL A 177 -5.19 4.49 -6.50
N ILE A 178 -3.89 4.31 -6.71
CA ILE A 178 -3.30 3.22 -7.51
C ILE A 178 -2.38 2.41 -6.61
N GLY A 179 -2.64 1.12 -6.50
CA GLY A 179 -1.73 0.16 -5.87
C GLY A 179 -1.16 -0.82 -6.90
N ILE A 180 0.16 -1.03 -6.87
CA ILE A 180 0.87 -1.88 -7.84
C ILE A 180 1.42 -3.11 -7.12
N CYS A 181 1.24 -4.31 -7.68
CA CYS A 181 1.71 -5.57 -7.10
C CYS A 181 1.18 -5.77 -5.66
N GLY A 182 2.01 -6.07 -4.68
CA GLY A 182 1.59 -6.22 -3.27
C GLY A 182 0.89 -4.99 -2.69
N TRP A 183 1.23 -3.80 -3.17
CA TRP A 183 0.55 -2.57 -2.77
C TRP A 183 -0.86 -2.45 -3.36
N GLY A 184 -1.20 -3.24 -4.39
CA GLY A 184 -2.58 -3.37 -4.87
C GLY A 184 -3.51 -3.93 -3.79
N GLY A 185 -3.06 -4.95 -3.04
CA GLY A 185 -3.81 -5.48 -1.90
C GLY A 185 -3.98 -4.46 -0.77
N PHE A 186 -2.91 -3.71 -0.41
CA PHE A 186 -2.99 -2.65 0.61
C PHE A 186 -3.88 -1.49 0.17
N ALA A 187 -3.83 -1.10 -1.11
CA ALA A 187 -4.71 -0.07 -1.66
C ALA A 187 -6.19 -0.46 -1.51
N LEU A 188 -6.55 -1.68 -1.88
CA LEU A 188 -7.91 -2.18 -1.72
C LEU A 188 -8.35 -2.19 -0.25
N ASN A 189 -7.47 -2.64 0.67
CA ASN A 189 -7.76 -2.62 2.10
C ASN A 189 -7.92 -1.20 2.64
N ALA A 190 -7.03 -0.28 2.26
CA ALA A 190 -7.12 1.12 2.66
C ALA A 190 -8.42 1.77 2.16
N VAL A 191 -8.79 1.54 0.90
CA VAL A 191 -10.00 2.10 0.31
C VAL A 191 -11.27 1.49 0.91
N ALA A 192 -11.26 0.22 1.32
CA ALA A 192 -12.39 -0.36 2.06
C ALA A 192 -12.69 0.41 3.35
N ALA A 193 -11.66 0.88 4.06
CA ALA A 193 -11.76 1.65 5.31
C ALA A 193 -11.91 3.16 5.07
N ASP A 194 -11.13 3.75 4.16
CA ASP A 194 -11.10 5.19 3.91
C ASP A 194 -12.13 5.62 2.85
N LYS A 195 -13.21 6.20 3.31
CA LYS A 195 -14.33 6.64 2.43
C LYS A 195 -14.06 7.96 1.69
N ARG A 196 -12.93 8.63 1.91
CA ARG A 196 -12.51 9.84 1.18
C ARG A 196 -12.03 9.51 -0.23
N VAL A 197 -11.49 8.31 -0.44
CA VAL A 197 -11.07 7.82 -1.75
C VAL A 197 -12.29 7.47 -2.60
N LYS A 198 -12.36 8.01 -3.82
CA LYS A 198 -13.54 7.87 -4.71
C LYS A 198 -13.40 6.76 -5.75
N ALA A 199 -12.17 6.37 -6.10
CA ALA A 199 -11.91 5.33 -7.09
C ALA A 199 -10.55 4.65 -6.81
N VAL A 200 -10.41 3.37 -7.12
CA VAL A 200 -9.15 2.64 -6.92
C VAL A 200 -8.79 1.78 -8.13
N VAL A 201 -7.50 1.81 -8.48
CA VAL A 201 -6.89 0.90 -9.45
C VAL A 201 -5.95 -0.04 -8.73
N ALA A 202 -6.07 -1.34 -8.99
CA ALA A 202 -5.15 -2.38 -8.53
C ALA A 202 -4.45 -2.99 -9.76
N SER A 203 -3.21 -2.54 -10.02
CA SER A 203 -2.42 -2.99 -11.17
C SER A 203 -1.54 -4.17 -10.79
N THR A 204 -1.63 -5.26 -11.57
CA THR A 204 -0.85 -6.50 -11.39
C THR A 204 -0.78 -6.94 -9.91
N MET A 205 -1.93 -6.84 -9.21
CA MET A 205 -1.99 -6.93 -7.76
C MET A 205 -1.61 -8.31 -7.20
N TYR A 206 -1.06 -8.27 -5.97
CA TYR A 206 -0.89 -9.43 -5.10
C TYR A 206 -1.69 -9.24 -3.81
N ASP A 207 -2.29 -10.31 -3.32
CA ASP A 207 -2.63 -10.42 -1.92
C ASP A 207 -1.42 -10.99 -1.15
N MET A 208 -0.61 -10.09 -0.60
CA MET A 208 0.60 -10.46 0.15
C MET A 208 0.28 -11.31 1.37
N THR A 209 -0.89 -11.13 1.98
CA THR A 209 -1.32 -11.91 3.14
C THR A 209 -1.67 -13.35 2.75
N ARG A 210 -2.32 -13.53 1.60
CA ARG A 210 -2.64 -14.84 1.06
C ARG A 210 -1.37 -15.61 0.65
N VAL A 211 -0.48 -14.97 -0.12
CA VAL A 211 0.74 -15.66 -0.59
C VAL A 211 1.65 -16.04 0.56
N MET A 212 1.83 -15.18 1.57
CA MET A 212 2.67 -15.51 2.73
C MET A 212 2.04 -16.56 3.64
N SER A 213 0.71 -16.68 3.69
CA SER A 213 0.02 -17.66 4.53
C SER A 213 -0.28 -18.99 3.83
N LYS A 214 -0.54 -18.97 2.52
CA LYS A 214 -0.98 -20.13 1.74
C LYS A 214 -0.03 -20.53 0.62
N GLY A 215 1.02 -19.73 0.36
CA GLY A 215 1.95 -19.96 -0.74
C GLY A 215 1.36 -19.61 -2.11
N TYR A 216 2.18 -19.82 -3.14
CA TYR A 216 1.78 -19.63 -4.52
C TYR A 216 0.71 -20.66 -4.91
N ASN A 217 -0.38 -20.21 -5.52
CA ASN A 217 -1.55 -21.02 -5.86
C ASN A 217 -2.15 -21.79 -4.66
N ASP A 218 -2.06 -21.23 -3.45
CA ASP A 218 -2.52 -21.85 -2.21
C ASP A 218 -1.91 -23.25 -1.95
N SER A 219 -0.67 -23.46 -2.34
CA SER A 219 0.02 -24.75 -2.30
C SER A 219 0.52 -25.17 -0.91
N VAL A 220 0.50 -24.27 0.07
CA VAL A 220 0.98 -24.53 1.44
C VAL A 220 -0.15 -25.19 2.25
N THR A 221 0.13 -26.38 2.80
CA THR A 221 -0.82 -27.09 3.67
C THR A 221 -0.92 -26.44 5.06
N PRO A 222 -1.98 -26.68 5.84
CA PRO A 222 -2.09 -26.23 7.22
C PRO A 222 -0.89 -26.67 8.10
N GLU A 223 -0.36 -27.87 7.88
CA GLU A 223 0.78 -28.44 8.61
C GLU A 223 2.07 -27.68 8.26
N GLN A 224 2.32 -27.40 6.98
CA GLN A 224 3.47 -26.61 6.53
C GLN A 224 3.38 -25.17 7.05
N ARG A 225 2.19 -24.57 7.04
CA ARG A 225 1.95 -23.26 7.63
C ARG A 225 2.25 -23.26 9.13
N ALA A 226 1.81 -24.27 9.87
CA ALA A 226 2.09 -24.40 11.30
C ALA A 226 3.59 -24.51 11.58
N GLN A 227 4.32 -25.32 10.81
CA GLN A 227 5.78 -25.45 10.90
C GLN A 227 6.48 -24.11 10.62
N THR A 228 6.06 -23.37 9.60
CA THR A 228 6.60 -22.04 9.31
C THR A 228 6.38 -21.08 10.48
N LEU A 229 5.18 -21.04 11.04
CA LEU A 229 4.87 -20.19 12.20
C LEU A 229 5.71 -20.57 13.42
N GLU A 230 5.97 -21.86 13.66
CA GLU A 230 6.85 -22.31 14.74
C GLU A 230 8.29 -21.82 14.53
N GLN A 231 8.84 -21.95 13.32
CA GLN A 231 10.17 -21.48 12.98
C GLN A 231 10.29 -19.96 13.17
N LEU A 232 9.34 -19.19 12.67
CA LEU A 232 9.31 -17.74 12.81
C LEU A 232 9.14 -17.31 14.28
N SER A 233 8.39 -18.08 15.08
CA SER A 233 8.23 -17.83 16.52
C SER A 233 9.55 -18.08 17.27
N ARG A 234 10.33 -19.11 16.92
CA ARG A 234 11.66 -19.35 17.44
C ARG A 234 12.64 -18.26 17.06
N GLN A 235 12.58 -17.79 15.78
CA GLN A 235 13.41 -16.68 15.32
C GLN A 235 13.20 -15.40 16.14
N ARG A 236 11.98 -15.13 16.64
CA ARG A 236 11.74 -13.99 17.53
C ARG A 236 12.55 -14.05 18.84
N TRP A 237 12.79 -15.23 19.38
CA TRP A 237 13.67 -15.37 20.55
C TRP A 237 15.12 -15.02 20.22
N GLU A 238 15.62 -15.47 19.06
CA GLU A 238 16.96 -15.13 18.60
C GLU A 238 17.11 -13.62 18.35
N ASP A 239 16.12 -13.02 17.67
CA ASP A 239 16.11 -11.58 17.42
C ASP A 239 16.11 -10.78 18.74
N ALA A 240 15.29 -11.19 19.71
CA ALA A 240 15.22 -10.55 21.03
C ALA A 240 16.52 -10.71 21.82
N ALA A 241 17.13 -11.90 21.81
CA ALA A 241 18.40 -12.16 22.47
C ALA A 241 19.56 -11.35 21.87
N ASN A 242 19.53 -11.14 20.56
CA ASN A 242 20.55 -10.38 19.83
C ASN A 242 20.30 -8.86 19.80
N GLY A 243 19.13 -8.39 20.28
CA GLY A 243 18.72 -6.98 20.26
C GLY A 243 18.52 -6.39 18.84
N LYS A 244 18.43 -7.23 17.82
CA LYS A 244 18.23 -6.84 16.41
C LYS A 244 17.62 -7.99 15.60
N PRO A 245 16.83 -7.71 14.56
CA PRO A 245 16.27 -8.75 13.71
C PRO A 245 17.33 -9.39 12.82
N ALA A 246 17.13 -10.65 12.51
CA ALA A 246 17.81 -11.33 11.42
C ALA A 246 17.10 -11.01 10.10
N TYR A 247 17.87 -10.97 9.01
CA TYR A 247 17.39 -10.69 7.68
C TYR A 247 17.38 -11.97 6.82
N GLN A 248 16.48 -12.02 5.85
CA GLN A 248 16.47 -13.04 4.81
C GLN A 248 17.71 -12.86 3.91
N PRO A 249 18.08 -13.88 3.09
CA PRO A 249 19.04 -13.66 2.02
C PRO A 249 18.57 -12.55 1.07
N ALA A 250 19.52 -11.78 0.51
CA ALA A 250 19.21 -10.73 -0.43
C ALA A 250 18.54 -11.28 -1.70
N TYR A 251 17.55 -10.55 -2.22
CA TYR A 251 16.68 -11.02 -3.31
C TYR A 251 17.33 -10.98 -4.71
N ASN A 252 18.48 -10.36 -4.87
CA ASN A 252 19.06 -10.11 -6.19
C ASN A 252 20.13 -11.15 -6.59
N THR A 253 19.82 -12.44 -6.46
CA THR A 253 20.71 -13.48 -6.96
C THR A 253 20.34 -13.80 -8.41
N PRO A 254 21.29 -13.73 -9.37
CA PRO A 254 21.02 -14.13 -10.75
C PRO A 254 20.45 -15.54 -10.83
N PRO A 255 19.44 -15.79 -11.69
CA PRO A 255 18.89 -17.12 -11.90
C PRO A 255 19.98 -18.11 -12.32
N LYS A 256 19.96 -19.30 -11.73
CA LYS A 256 20.96 -20.37 -12.01
C LYS A 256 20.54 -21.27 -13.17
N GLY A 257 19.32 -21.08 -13.66
CA GLY A 257 18.68 -21.93 -14.67
C GLY A 257 17.79 -23.00 -14.06
N GLY A 258 16.58 -23.14 -14.63
CA GLY A 258 15.57 -24.09 -14.16
C GLY A 258 14.59 -23.52 -13.13
N GLU A 259 14.73 -22.23 -12.75
CA GLU A 259 13.73 -21.53 -11.95
C GLU A 259 12.46 -21.26 -12.76
N ALA A 260 11.36 -20.99 -12.05
CA ALA A 260 10.13 -20.55 -12.69
C ALA A 260 10.35 -19.22 -13.42
N GLU A 261 9.72 -19.07 -14.59
CA GLU A 261 9.88 -17.91 -15.48
C GLU A 261 9.70 -16.58 -14.75
N PHE A 262 8.71 -16.46 -13.87
CA PHE A 262 8.49 -15.25 -13.13
C PHE A 262 9.65 -14.84 -12.19
N MET A 263 10.48 -15.79 -11.74
CA MET A 263 11.70 -15.49 -10.98
C MET A 263 12.76 -14.84 -11.85
N VAL A 264 12.84 -15.26 -13.13
CA VAL A 264 13.69 -14.63 -14.14
C VAL A 264 13.20 -13.22 -14.45
N ASP A 265 11.89 -13.05 -14.62
CA ASP A 265 11.26 -11.73 -14.86
C ASP A 265 11.54 -10.75 -13.71
N TYR A 266 11.41 -11.20 -12.46
CA TYR A 266 11.73 -10.36 -11.29
C TYR A 266 13.21 -9.99 -11.25
N HIS A 267 14.13 -10.92 -11.56
CA HIS A 267 15.55 -10.60 -11.63
C HIS A 267 15.84 -9.62 -12.76
N ASP A 268 15.22 -9.79 -13.93
CA ASP A 268 15.37 -8.88 -15.06
C ASP A 268 14.98 -7.45 -14.67
N TYR A 269 13.88 -7.27 -13.94
CA TYR A 269 13.48 -5.94 -13.48
C TYR A 269 14.37 -5.42 -12.33
N TYR A 270 14.48 -6.14 -11.22
CA TYR A 270 15.13 -5.63 -10.00
C TYR A 270 16.65 -5.76 -10.00
N GLY A 271 17.21 -6.69 -10.77
CA GLY A 271 18.63 -7.04 -10.79
C GLY A 271 19.42 -6.41 -11.93
N THR A 272 18.77 -5.78 -12.90
CA THR A 272 19.38 -5.17 -14.08
C THR A 272 19.11 -3.68 -14.17
N PRO A 273 19.79 -2.91 -15.03
CA PRO A 273 19.51 -1.49 -15.22
C PRO A 273 18.07 -1.16 -15.64
N ARG A 274 17.25 -2.15 -16.01
CA ARG A 274 15.84 -1.95 -16.32
C ARG A 274 15.08 -1.29 -15.18
N GLY A 275 15.28 -1.76 -13.96
CA GLY A 275 14.55 -1.24 -12.80
C GLY A 275 15.32 -1.32 -11.48
N TYR A 276 16.62 -1.66 -11.52
CA TYR A 276 17.46 -1.69 -10.30
C TYR A 276 17.50 -0.33 -9.61
N HIS A 277 17.27 -0.35 -8.29
CA HIS A 277 17.45 0.83 -7.45
C HIS A 277 18.07 0.44 -6.09
N PRO A 278 19.16 1.10 -5.64
CA PRO A 278 19.92 0.65 -4.46
C PRO A 278 19.14 0.69 -3.15
N ARG A 279 18.09 1.49 -3.04
CA ARG A 279 17.22 1.55 -1.85
C ARG A 279 16.08 0.53 -1.86
N ALA A 280 15.81 -0.12 -3.00
CA ALA A 280 14.75 -1.12 -3.08
C ALA A 280 15.15 -2.40 -2.36
N VAL A 281 14.22 -3.01 -1.63
CA VAL A 281 14.47 -4.29 -0.96
C VAL A 281 14.75 -5.37 -2.00
N ASN A 282 13.99 -5.39 -3.09
CA ASN A 282 14.13 -6.40 -4.14
C ASN A 282 15.38 -6.21 -5.02
N SER A 283 16.13 -5.11 -4.89
CA SER A 283 17.35 -4.83 -5.67
C SER A 283 18.65 -5.13 -4.91
N GLY A 284 18.66 -6.12 -4.02
CA GLY A 284 19.87 -6.56 -3.32
C GLY A 284 19.85 -6.29 -1.82
N ASN A 285 18.74 -5.81 -1.27
CA ASN A 285 18.47 -5.77 0.17
C ASN A 285 17.63 -6.98 0.59
N ALA A 286 17.18 -7.01 1.85
CA ALA A 286 16.40 -8.12 2.37
C ALA A 286 15.35 -7.67 3.39
N TRP A 287 14.23 -8.37 3.45
CA TRP A 287 13.26 -8.27 4.52
C TRP A 287 13.77 -8.92 5.80
N THR A 288 13.30 -8.49 6.96
CA THR A 288 13.54 -9.25 8.19
C THR A 288 12.88 -10.62 8.11
N GLN A 289 13.50 -11.64 8.74
CA GLN A 289 12.99 -13.01 8.68
C GLN A 289 11.58 -13.13 9.27
N THR A 290 11.24 -12.32 10.25
CA THR A 290 9.96 -12.35 10.96
C THR A 290 8.86 -11.51 10.32
N THR A 291 9.14 -10.75 9.25
CA THR A 291 8.14 -9.98 8.48
C THR A 291 6.90 -10.80 8.12
N PRO A 292 6.97 -12.08 7.67
CA PRO A 292 5.79 -12.86 7.30
C PRO A 292 4.76 -13.07 8.42
N LEU A 293 5.15 -13.00 9.70
CA LEU A 293 4.25 -13.31 10.82
C LEU A 293 2.95 -12.50 10.82
N SER A 294 3.03 -11.17 10.61
CA SER A 294 1.84 -10.32 10.55
C SER A 294 0.99 -10.63 9.32
N PHE A 295 1.63 -10.86 8.18
CA PHE A 295 0.94 -11.19 6.93
C PHE A 295 0.18 -12.50 7.01
N MET A 296 0.77 -13.53 7.61
CA MET A 296 0.16 -14.85 7.70
C MET A 296 -1.14 -14.88 8.51
N ASN A 297 -1.42 -13.84 9.31
CA ASN A 297 -2.57 -13.84 10.22
C ASN A 297 -3.49 -12.62 10.07
N MET A 298 -3.32 -11.79 9.04
CA MET A 298 -4.09 -10.56 8.83
C MET A 298 -4.61 -10.47 7.38
N PRO A 299 -5.72 -11.17 7.04
CA PRO A 299 -6.27 -11.15 5.69
C PRO A 299 -6.81 -9.75 5.33
N ILE A 300 -6.19 -9.10 4.33
CA ILE A 300 -6.48 -7.70 3.99
C ILE A 300 -7.69 -7.51 3.06
N LEU A 301 -8.15 -8.55 2.36
CA LEU A 301 -9.26 -8.42 1.42
C LEU A 301 -10.63 -8.79 2.01
N SER A 302 -10.72 -9.00 3.33
CA SER A 302 -11.96 -9.43 4.01
C SER A 302 -13.15 -8.48 3.81
N TYR A 303 -12.87 -7.18 3.61
CA TYR A 303 -13.89 -6.14 3.44
C TYR A 303 -13.89 -5.52 2.05
N ILE A 304 -13.33 -6.20 1.04
CA ILE A 304 -13.24 -5.67 -0.34
C ILE A 304 -14.62 -5.32 -0.93
N ALA A 305 -15.67 -6.07 -0.58
CA ALA A 305 -17.03 -5.78 -1.04
C ALA A 305 -17.59 -4.45 -0.50
N GLU A 306 -17.05 -3.94 0.61
CA GLU A 306 -17.47 -2.66 1.20
C GLU A 306 -16.85 -1.43 0.52
N ILE A 307 -15.99 -1.62 -0.49
CA ILE A 307 -15.54 -0.53 -1.37
C ILE A 307 -16.73 0.02 -2.16
N SER A 308 -17.66 -0.83 -2.56
CA SER A 308 -18.91 -0.40 -3.22
C SER A 308 -19.62 0.72 -2.42
N PRO A 309 -20.24 1.72 -3.07
CA PRO A 309 -20.45 1.87 -4.53
C PRO A 309 -19.28 2.56 -5.26
N ARG A 310 -18.09 2.65 -4.68
CA ARG A 310 -16.91 3.25 -5.31
C ARG A 310 -16.28 2.26 -6.29
N PRO A 311 -15.89 2.71 -7.50
CA PRO A 311 -15.43 1.83 -8.56
C PRO A 311 -14.02 1.26 -8.27
N ILE A 312 -13.83 0.02 -8.70
CA ILE A 312 -12.54 -0.67 -8.71
C ILE A 312 -12.19 -1.06 -10.15
N LEU A 313 -10.98 -0.70 -10.60
CA LEU A 313 -10.39 -1.24 -11.82
C LEU A 313 -9.20 -2.14 -11.46
N PHE A 314 -9.31 -3.41 -11.78
CA PHE A 314 -8.20 -4.36 -11.75
C PHE A 314 -7.55 -4.38 -13.13
N VAL A 315 -6.22 -4.29 -13.18
CA VAL A 315 -5.42 -4.44 -14.41
C VAL A 315 -4.42 -5.55 -14.18
N HIS A 316 -4.35 -6.55 -15.08
CA HIS A 316 -3.39 -7.64 -14.93
C HIS A 316 -2.91 -8.13 -16.30
N GLY A 317 -1.68 -8.63 -16.34
CA GLY A 317 -1.14 -9.25 -17.55
C GLY A 317 -1.74 -10.64 -17.79
N GLU A 318 -2.00 -10.98 -19.06
CA GLU A 318 -2.54 -12.27 -19.46
C GLU A 318 -1.64 -13.45 -19.02
N ASN A 319 -0.33 -13.28 -19.19
CA ASN A 319 0.68 -14.29 -18.88
C ASN A 319 1.26 -14.18 -17.47
N ALA A 320 0.74 -13.26 -16.65
CA ALA A 320 1.24 -13.05 -15.31
C ALA A 320 0.90 -14.25 -14.40
N HIS A 321 1.92 -14.83 -13.79
CA HIS A 321 1.80 -15.94 -12.82
C HIS A 321 0.88 -15.58 -11.63
N SER A 322 0.71 -14.28 -11.35
CA SER A 322 -0.06 -13.73 -10.24
C SER A 322 -1.51 -13.38 -10.61
N ARG A 323 -1.94 -13.63 -11.83
CA ARG A 323 -3.26 -13.20 -12.34
C ARG A 323 -4.42 -13.68 -11.47
N TYR A 324 -4.30 -14.88 -10.88
CA TYR A 324 -5.33 -15.45 -10.00
C TYR A 324 -5.63 -14.59 -8.75
N PHE A 325 -4.71 -13.72 -8.29
CA PHE A 325 -5.00 -12.78 -7.20
C PHE A 325 -6.02 -11.72 -7.62
N SER A 326 -5.83 -11.11 -8.81
CA SER A 326 -6.79 -10.14 -9.34
C SER A 326 -8.14 -10.80 -9.65
N GLU A 327 -8.15 -11.99 -10.22
CA GLU A 327 -9.39 -12.71 -10.52
C GLU A 327 -10.17 -13.04 -9.23
N THR A 328 -9.47 -13.49 -8.18
CA THR A 328 -10.10 -13.78 -6.88
C THR A 328 -10.61 -12.50 -6.21
N ALA A 329 -9.82 -11.42 -6.22
CA ALA A 329 -10.22 -10.14 -5.66
C ALA A 329 -11.41 -9.55 -6.42
N TYR A 330 -11.40 -9.62 -7.75
CA TYR A 330 -12.51 -9.22 -8.60
C TYR A 330 -13.79 -10.02 -8.27
N ALA A 331 -13.69 -11.33 -8.10
CA ALA A 331 -14.84 -12.15 -7.74
C ALA A 331 -15.43 -11.77 -6.37
N ALA A 332 -14.59 -11.41 -5.40
CA ALA A 332 -15.00 -11.02 -4.04
C ALA A 332 -15.51 -9.56 -3.93
N ALA A 333 -15.09 -8.68 -4.84
CA ALA A 333 -15.52 -7.27 -4.85
C ALA A 333 -16.99 -7.15 -5.29
N ALA A 334 -17.69 -6.12 -4.77
CA ALA A 334 -19.01 -5.72 -5.24
C ALA A 334 -18.92 -4.68 -6.38
N GLU A 335 -20.01 -4.49 -7.12
CA GLU A 335 -20.09 -3.50 -8.19
C GLU A 335 -20.04 -2.04 -7.66
N PRO A 336 -19.53 -1.08 -8.46
CA PRO A 336 -18.99 -1.23 -9.81
C PRO A 336 -17.53 -1.71 -9.81
N LYS A 337 -17.21 -2.68 -10.66
CA LYS A 337 -15.85 -3.23 -10.78
C LYS A 337 -15.56 -3.62 -12.22
N GLU A 338 -14.30 -3.56 -12.61
CA GLU A 338 -13.81 -3.96 -13.93
C GLU A 338 -12.52 -4.77 -13.78
N LEU A 339 -12.32 -5.77 -14.62
CA LEU A 339 -11.07 -6.52 -14.77
C LEU A 339 -10.57 -6.39 -16.20
N LEU A 340 -9.47 -5.68 -16.37
CA LEU A 340 -8.79 -5.48 -17.64
C LEU A 340 -7.57 -6.40 -17.73
N ILE A 341 -7.59 -7.34 -18.68
CA ILE A 341 -6.47 -8.23 -18.95
C ILE A 341 -5.67 -7.69 -20.14
N ILE A 342 -4.36 -7.50 -19.95
CA ILE A 342 -3.45 -6.99 -20.97
C ILE A 342 -2.82 -8.18 -21.72
N GLU A 343 -3.16 -8.29 -22.98
CA GLU A 343 -2.72 -9.38 -23.86
C GLU A 343 -1.20 -9.45 -23.93
N GLY A 344 -0.67 -10.66 -23.80
CA GLY A 344 0.75 -10.98 -23.90
C GLY A 344 1.65 -10.37 -22.80
N ALA A 345 1.09 -9.65 -21.83
CA ALA A 345 1.89 -9.09 -20.75
C ALA A 345 2.11 -10.09 -19.61
N ASN A 346 3.32 -10.09 -19.04
CA ASN A 346 3.63 -10.76 -17.78
C ASN A 346 3.44 -9.82 -16.57
N HIS A 347 3.86 -10.26 -15.39
CA HIS A 347 3.67 -9.48 -14.16
C HIS A 347 4.47 -8.17 -14.15
N VAL A 348 5.77 -8.23 -14.51
CA VAL A 348 6.68 -7.09 -14.43
C VAL A 348 6.60 -6.16 -15.63
N ASP A 349 5.96 -6.57 -16.71
CA ASP A 349 5.70 -5.69 -17.86
C ASP A 349 4.82 -4.50 -17.46
N LEU A 350 3.91 -4.70 -16.49
CA LEU A 350 3.09 -3.63 -15.95
C LEU A 350 3.81 -2.77 -14.89
N TYR A 351 5.13 -2.91 -14.74
CA TYR A 351 5.94 -2.03 -13.90
C TYR A 351 6.50 -0.84 -14.66
N ASP A 352 6.92 -1.04 -15.92
CA ASP A 352 7.70 -0.06 -16.68
C ASP A 352 7.43 -0.02 -18.20
N GLN A 353 6.78 -1.03 -18.79
CA GLN A 353 6.55 -1.04 -20.23
C GLN A 353 5.39 -0.14 -20.61
N MET A 354 5.72 1.04 -21.20
CA MET A 354 4.77 2.09 -21.52
C MET A 354 3.73 1.69 -22.59
N ASP A 355 4.03 0.71 -23.43
CA ASP A 355 3.14 0.13 -24.44
C ASP A 355 2.23 -0.95 -23.87
N LYS A 356 2.51 -1.47 -22.69
CA LYS A 356 1.71 -2.48 -22.00
C LYS A 356 0.84 -1.88 -20.90
N ILE A 357 1.34 -0.88 -20.18
CA ILE A 357 0.57 -0.23 -19.13
C ILE A 357 -0.52 0.63 -19.76
N PRO A 358 -1.82 0.37 -19.49
CA PRO A 358 -2.92 1.04 -20.19
C PRO A 358 -3.20 2.44 -19.61
N PHE A 359 -2.21 3.33 -19.63
CA PHE A 359 -2.30 4.66 -18.97
C PHE A 359 -3.49 5.48 -19.44
N ASP A 360 -3.86 5.40 -20.72
CA ASP A 360 -5.02 6.14 -21.24
C ASP A 360 -6.33 5.59 -20.66
N ARG A 361 -6.42 4.27 -20.45
CA ARG A 361 -7.57 3.66 -19.78
C ARG A 361 -7.62 4.05 -18.29
N LEU A 362 -6.47 4.10 -17.61
CA LEU A 362 -6.39 4.57 -16.23
C LEU A 362 -6.83 6.03 -16.10
N ALA A 363 -6.36 6.90 -17.02
CA ALA A 363 -6.75 8.31 -17.04
C ALA A 363 -8.25 8.47 -17.32
N ALA A 364 -8.80 7.71 -18.26
CA ALA A 364 -10.24 7.71 -18.56
C ALA A 364 -11.07 7.25 -17.34
N PHE A 365 -10.64 6.18 -16.64
CA PHE A 365 -11.29 5.70 -15.44
C PHE A 365 -11.33 6.77 -14.34
N PHE A 366 -10.19 7.35 -13.98
CA PHE A 366 -10.17 8.41 -12.98
C PHE A 366 -10.88 9.68 -13.47
N GLY A 367 -10.78 10.03 -14.76
CA GLY A 367 -11.50 11.15 -15.34
C GLY A 367 -13.01 10.98 -15.26
N GLU A 368 -13.52 9.76 -15.31
CA GLU A 368 -14.94 9.45 -15.14
C GLU A 368 -15.40 9.56 -13.68
N TYR A 369 -14.64 8.99 -12.75
CA TYR A 369 -15.08 8.82 -11.36
C TYR A 369 -14.57 9.90 -10.39
N LEU A 370 -13.62 10.73 -10.82
CA LEU A 370 -13.16 11.91 -10.10
C LEU A 370 -13.69 13.21 -10.72
N LYS A 371 -14.87 13.19 -11.36
CA LYS A 371 -15.55 14.40 -11.83
C LYS A 371 -15.98 15.25 -10.63
N GLY A 372 -15.86 16.57 -10.77
CA GLY A 372 -16.40 17.56 -9.85
C GLY A 372 -17.86 17.82 -10.10
#